data_eea1d560bb99287e96068b987204f30d
#
_entry.id   eea1d560bb99287e96068b987204f30d
#
_cell.length_a   1.000
_cell.length_b   1.000
_cell.length_c   1.000
_cell.angle_alpha   90.00
_cell.angle_beta   90.00
_cell.angle_gamma   90.00
#
_symmetry.space_group_name_H-M   'P 1'
#
loop_
_entity.id
_entity.type
_entity.pdbx_description
1 polymer ?
#
loop_
_entity_poly.entity_id
_entity_poly.type
_entity_poly.pdbx_seq_one_letter_code
_entity_poly.pdbx_strand_id
1 'polypeptide(L)'
;MASLARRFGRGPASWPCLAIAVGGCLLVSLGGAQEPPAGGFQQVAPDLYFNFDFGGSNSAVLITEEGVLVVDTRMHPSDAERLLAEIREITDAPIRYVINSQFHGDHYMGNVVFQREGATFLAHRDTQKVIEERFQFELETRPFAARGQDPAEVVLVLPDILFERRLALELGGRTVELIYLGAGQNEGDTLIYFPHARALHTGGVFHNRSWANTSYTPSFDGWINVLRRIKSIDADIYLPPHGPLATAEDLDAFIQFISELNTGVRAAVDRGSSLEAMLEELVFDQYSDWRGYERRERNLTAIYELMTVGEAQYFVPSGRARSASEP
;
A
#
# COMPACT_ATOMS: atom_id res chain seq x y z
N MET A 1 -22.45 -64.20 62.25
CA MET A 1 -23.46 -65.08 61.63
C MET A 1 -23.51 -64.79 60.16
N ALA A 2 -23.19 -65.78 59.37
CA ALA A 2 -23.55 -66.12 58.00
C ALA A 2 -23.48 -64.98 56.90
N SER A 3 -22.49 -64.99 56.01
CA SER A 3 -22.39 -65.84 54.81
C SER A 3 -23.44 -65.53 53.73
N LEU A 4 -22.99 -65.02 52.61
CA LEU A 4 -23.12 -65.74 51.34
C LEU A 4 -22.51 -64.94 50.15
N ALA A 5 -21.53 -65.57 49.53
CA ALA A 5 -20.94 -65.18 48.27
C ALA A 5 -21.88 -65.51 47.09
N ARG A 6 -21.86 -64.75 46.02
CA ARG A 6 -21.99 -65.30 44.64
C ARG A 6 -21.23 -64.52 43.63
N ARG A 7 -20.46 -65.26 42.86
CA ARG A 7 -19.70 -64.97 41.67
C ARG A 7 -20.60 -64.67 40.45
N PHE A 8 -20.00 -64.03 39.48
CA PHE A 8 -20.08 -64.08 38.00
C PHE A 8 -20.16 -62.66 37.48
N GLY A 9 -19.47 -62.18 36.47
CA GLY A 9 -18.68 -62.80 35.45
C GLY A 9 -18.02 -61.64 34.62
N ARG A 10 -16.88 -61.95 34.08
CA ARG A 10 -16.09 -61.01 33.27
C ARG A 10 -16.71 -60.81 31.88
N GLY A 11 -16.84 -59.58 31.41
CA GLY A 11 -16.96 -59.20 30.00
C GLY A 11 -16.21 -57.90 29.73
N PRO A 12 -15.39 -57.83 28.72
CA PRO A 12 -14.62 -56.62 28.44
C PRO A 12 -15.50 -55.56 27.77
N ALA A 13 -15.71 -54.44 28.44
CA ALA A 13 -16.31 -53.26 27.83
C ALA A 13 -15.27 -52.57 26.97
N SER A 14 -15.45 -52.66 25.66
CA SER A 14 -14.74 -51.83 24.67
C SER A 14 -15.19 -50.40 24.78
N TRP A 15 -14.29 -49.54 25.15
CA TRP A 15 -14.49 -48.09 25.11
C TRP A 15 -14.19 -47.59 23.70
N PRO A 16 -15.04 -46.77 23.07
CA PRO A 16 -14.70 -46.16 21.81
C PRO A 16 -13.65 -45.08 22.06
N CYS A 17 -12.53 -45.18 21.35
CA CYS A 17 -11.56 -44.07 21.22
C CYS A 17 -12.25 -42.87 20.59
N LEU A 18 -12.40 -41.81 21.36
CA LEU A 18 -12.78 -40.52 20.87
C LEU A 18 -11.56 -39.96 20.11
N ALA A 19 -11.62 -39.99 18.79
CA ALA A 19 -10.64 -39.34 17.94
C ALA A 19 -10.79 -37.83 18.11
N ILE A 20 -9.86 -37.21 18.80
CA ILE A 20 -9.69 -35.76 18.83
C ILE A 20 -9.20 -35.38 17.43
N ALA A 21 -10.08 -34.76 16.65
CA ALA A 21 -9.70 -34.10 15.42
C ALA A 21 -8.78 -32.91 15.78
N VAL A 22 -7.49 -33.09 15.60
CA VAL A 22 -6.52 -32.01 15.65
C VAL A 22 -6.84 -31.11 14.45
N GLY A 23 -7.33 -29.91 14.73
CA GLY A 23 -7.58 -28.88 13.73
C GLY A 23 -6.30 -28.65 12.95
N GLY A 24 -6.37 -28.88 11.65
CA GLY A 24 -5.27 -28.60 10.74
C GLY A 24 -4.98 -27.12 10.75
N CYS A 25 -3.83 -26.73 11.30
CA CYS A 25 -3.20 -25.47 11.00
C CYS A 25 -2.93 -25.49 9.49
N LEU A 26 -3.63 -24.65 8.74
CA LEU A 26 -3.28 -24.34 7.36
C LEU A 26 -1.92 -23.68 7.38
N LEU A 27 -0.86 -24.46 7.17
CA LEU A 27 0.44 -23.97 6.81
C LEU A 27 0.30 -23.32 5.45
N VAL A 28 0.23 -21.99 5.41
CA VAL A 28 0.42 -21.23 4.17
C VAL A 28 1.83 -21.53 3.72
N SER A 29 1.95 -22.35 2.70
CA SER A 29 3.21 -22.68 2.03
C SER A 29 3.71 -21.41 1.34
N LEU A 30 4.68 -20.74 1.92
CA LEU A 30 5.47 -19.68 1.30
C LEU A 30 6.48 -20.33 0.34
N GLY A 31 6.03 -20.71 -0.84
CA GLY A 31 6.88 -21.36 -1.83
C GLY A 31 6.55 -20.94 -3.25
N GLY A 32 7.45 -20.14 -3.85
CA GLY A 32 7.46 -19.78 -5.26
C GLY A 32 6.62 -18.54 -5.58
N ALA A 33 7.20 -17.59 -6.30
CA ALA A 33 6.49 -16.45 -6.86
C ALA A 33 5.37 -16.96 -7.79
N GLN A 34 4.19 -17.16 -7.23
CA GLN A 34 3.00 -17.44 -7.98
C GLN A 34 2.57 -16.14 -8.60
N GLU A 35 2.45 -16.10 -9.94
CA GLU A 35 1.80 -14.96 -10.58
C GLU A 35 0.44 -14.76 -9.90
N PRO A 36 0.15 -13.54 -9.39
CA PRO A 36 -1.11 -13.29 -8.74
C PRO A 36 -2.24 -13.53 -9.77
N PRO A 37 -3.39 -14.08 -9.33
CA PRO A 37 -4.53 -14.26 -10.20
C PRO A 37 -4.89 -12.93 -10.85
N ALA A 38 -5.26 -12.96 -12.12
CA ALA A 38 -5.65 -11.79 -12.87
C ALA A 38 -6.92 -11.17 -12.27
N GLY A 39 -6.74 -10.13 -11.43
CA GLY A 39 -7.81 -9.38 -10.78
C GLY A 39 -8.52 -10.16 -9.65
N GLY A 40 -9.07 -9.42 -8.69
CA GLY A 40 -9.91 -9.98 -7.63
C GLY A 40 -9.34 -9.83 -6.23
N PHE A 41 -10.19 -10.13 -5.25
CA PHE A 41 -9.83 -10.05 -3.84
C PHE A 41 -9.09 -11.29 -3.35
N GLN A 42 -7.99 -11.06 -2.66
CA GLN A 42 -7.35 -12.04 -1.79
C GLN A 42 -7.78 -11.76 -0.35
N GLN A 43 -8.38 -12.73 0.31
CA GLN A 43 -8.76 -12.62 1.71
C GLN A 43 -7.50 -12.73 2.58
N VAL A 44 -7.23 -11.69 3.38
CA VAL A 44 -6.08 -11.58 4.28
C VAL A 44 -6.45 -12.02 5.70
N ALA A 45 -7.66 -11.66 6.13
CA ALA A 45 -8.28 -12.09 7.38
C ALA A 45 -9.79 -12.29 7.13
N PRO A 46 -10.57 -12.83 8.06
CA PRO A 46 -11.99 -13.11 7.85
C PRO A 46 -12.82 -11.92 7.32
N ASP A 47 -12.42 -10.72 7.64
CA ASP A 47 -13.10 -9.47 7.31
C ASP A 47 -12.19 -8.47 6.54
N LEU A 48 -10.95 -8.82 6.25
CA LEU A 48 -9.98 -7.99 5.54
C LEU A 48 -9.58 -8.61 4.21
N TYR A 49 -9.68 -7.83 3.16
CA TYR A 49 -9.39 -8.22 1.78
C TYR A 49 -8.37 -7.29 1.15
N PHE A 50 -7.53 -7.85 0.28
CA PHE A 50 -6.57 -7.13 -0.53
C PHE A 50 -6.90 -7.33 -2.00
N ASN A 51 -7.11 -6.24 -2.72
CA ASN A 51 -7.40 -6.25 -4.13
C ASN A 51 -6.15 -5.83 -4.92
N PHE A 52 -5.61 -6.79 -5.66
CA PHE A 52 -4.44 -6.57 -6.47
C PHE A 52 -4.82 -6.02 -7.85
N ASP A 53 -4.24 -4.89 -8.26
CA ASP A 53 -4.48 -4.29 -9.58
C ASP A 53 -3.17 -3.97 -10.29
N PHE A 54 -3.00 -4.52 -11.49
CA PHE A 54 -1.86 -4.24 -12.35
C PHE A 54 -1.90 -2.85 -12.99
N GLY A 55 -3.06 -2.17 -12.99
CA GLY A 55 -3.28 -0.89 -13.69
C GLY A 55 -3.06 0.36 -12.84
N GLY A 56 -3.08 0.23 -11.52
CA GLY A 56 -2.99 1.35 -10.58
C GLY A 56 -2.45 0.93 -9.22
N SER A 57 -2.93 1.56 -8.14
CA SER A 57 -2.66 1.13 -6.77
C SER A 57 -3.49 -0.09 -6.42
N ASN A 58 -2.99 -0.95 -5.56
CA ASN A 58 -3.79 -1.96 -4.88
C ASN A 58 -4.70 -1.30 -3.85
N SER A 59 -5.78 -1.99 -3.46
CA SER A 59 -6.69 -1.53 -2.43
C SER A 59 -6.81 -2.55 -1.31
N ALA A 60 -6.97 -2.06 -0.07
CA ALA A 60 -7.40 -2.91 1.04
C ALA A 60 -8.86 -2.59 1.38
N VAL A 61 -9.64 -3.61 1.74
CA VAL A 61 -11.06 -3.47 2.05
C VAL A 61 -11.36 -4.21 3.35
N LEU A 62 -11.82 -3.47 4.36
CA LEU A 62 -12.33 -4.03 5.60
C LEU A 62 -13.86 -4.06 5.53
N ILE A 63 -14.45 -5.23 5.72
CA ILE A 63 -15.90 -5.45 5.68
C ILE A 63 -16.39 -5.81 7.09
N THR A 64 -17.31 -5.01 7.63
CA THR A 64 -17.90 -5.23 8.94
C THR A 64 -19.43 -5.18 8.87
N GLU A 65 -20.13 -5.54 9.93
CA GLU A 65 -21.60 -5.41 10.00
C GLU A 65 -22.08 -3.95 9.96
N GLU A 66 -21.25 -2.99 10.35
CA GLU A 66 -21.59 -1.56 10.33
C GLU A 66 -21.27 -0.88 9.00
N GLY A 67 -20.54 -1.55 8.12
CA GLY A 67 -20.16 -1.05 6.79
C GLY A 67 -18.77 -1.42 6.36
N VAL A 68 -18.37 -0.83 5.25
CA VAL A 68 -17.11 -1.09 4.54
C VAL A 68 -16.17 0.09 4.66
N LEU A 69 -14.89 -0.18 4.87
CA LEU A 69 -13.80 0.77 4.75
C LEU A 69 -12.91 0.36 3.57
N VAL A 70 -12.60 1.30 2.68
CA VAL A 70 -11.75 1.11 1.51
C VAL A 70 -10.48 1.95 1.65
N VAL A 71 -9.33 1.36 1.37
CA VAL A 71 -8.05 2.08 1.25
C VAL A 71 -7.69 2.18 -0.22
N ASP A 72 -7.58 3.39 -0.72
CA ASP A 72 -7.27 3.78 -2.10
C ASP A 72 -8.31 3.35 -3.16
N THR A 73 -8.59 4.26 -4.10
CA THR A 73 -9.75 4.17 -5.00
C THR A 73 -9.39 4.06 -6.48
N ARG A 74 -8.14 3.80 -6.82
CA ARG A 74 -7.68 3.67 -8.21
C ARG A 74 -7.48 5.00 -8.94
N MET A 75 -7.01 4.88 -10.20
CA MET A 75 -6.62 6.00 -11.06
C MET A 75 -7.80 6.69 -11.76
N HIS A 76 -8.86 5.95 -12.08
CA HIS A 76 -9.98 6.44 -12.89
C HIS A 76 -11.30 5.93 -12.35
N PRO A 77 -12.41 6.69 -12.50
CA PRO A 77 -13.74 6.25 -12.08
C PRO A 77 -14.12 4.85 -12.58
N SER A 78 -13.84 4.51 -13.83
CA SER A 78 -14.13 3.17 -14.36
C SER A 78 -13.35 2.05 -13.64
N ASP A 79 -12.14 2.31 -13.15
CA ASP A 79 -11.36 1.36 -12.36
C ASP A 79 -11.95 1.24 -10.94
N ALA A 80 -12.40 2.36 -10.38
CA ALA A 80 -13.08 2.41 -9.08
C ALA A 80 -14.45 1.73 -9.11
N GLU A 81 -15.21 1.85 -10.21
CA GLU A 81 -16.49 1.15 -10.41
C GLU A 81 -16.30 -0.37 -10.44
N ARG A 82 -15.20 -0.87 -11.05
CA ARG A 82 -14.84 -2.29 -10.98
C ARG A 82 -14.53 -2.72 -9.55
N LEU A 83 -13.74 -1.94 -8.82
CA LEU A 83 -13.45 -2.22 -7.41
C LEU A 83 -14.75 -2.26 -6.58
N LEU A 84 -15.65 -1.29 -6.78
CA LEU A 84 -16.95 -1.27 -6.10
C LEU A 84 -17.80 -2.50 -6.47
N ALA A 85 -17.85 -2.88 -7.74
CA ALA A 85 -18.57 -4.07 -8.19
C ALA A 85 -18.03 -5.35 -7.52
N GLU A 86 -16.71 -5.52 -7.44
CA GLU A 86 -16.08 -6.63 -6.74
C GLU A 86 -16.39 -6.63 -5.24
N ILE A 87 -16.45 -5.45 -4.59
CA ILE A 87 -16.91 -5.32 -3.20
C ILE A 87 -18.37 -5.79 -3.06
N ARG A 88 -19.23 -5.43 -4.01
CA ARG A 88 -20.65 -5.79 -4.02
C ARG A 88 -20.91 -7.27 -4.28
N GLU A 89 -19.95 -8.01 -4.85
CA GLU A 89 -20.00 -9.49 -4.91
C GLU A 89 -19.84 -10.13 -3.53
N ILE A 90 -19.24 -9.43 -2.56
CA ILE A 90 -18.99 -9.94 -1.20
C ILE A 90 -20.04 -9.42 -0.21
N THR A 91 -20.48 -8.14 -0.34
CA THR A 91 -21.36 -7.50 0.64
C THR A 91 -22.20 -6.36 0.05
N ASP A 92 -23.43 -6.24 0.55
CA ASP A 92 -24.30 -5.07 0.31
C ASP A 92 -24.16 -3.98 1.40
N ALA A 93 -23.25 -4.17 2.37
CA ALA A 93 -23.05 -3.21 3.45
C ALA A 93 -22.64 -1.83 2.90
N PRO A 94 -23.08 -0.71 3.54
CA PRO A 94 -22.77 0.62 3.06
C PRO A 94 -21.27 0.91 3.10
N ILE A 95 -20.76 1.62 2.10
CA ILE A 95 -19.39 2.14 2.14
C ILE A 95 -19.38 3.31 3.14
N ARG A 96 -18.66 3.16 4.23
CA ARG A 96 -18.59 4.15 5.30
C ARG A 96 -17.42 5.09 5.15
N TYR A 97 -16.25 4.50 4.86
CA TYR A 97 -15.00 5.25 4.85
C TYR A 97 -14.14 4.90 3.64
N VAL A 98 -13.49 5.93 3.12
CA VAL A 98 -12.39 5.80 2.16
C VAL A 98 -11.17 6.49 2.76
N ILE A 99 -10.02 5.82 2.75
CA ILE A 99 -8.75 6.39 3.16
C ILE A 99 -7.88 6.55 1.92
N ASN A 100 -7.48 7.78 1.60
CA ASN A 100 -6.46 8.02 0.60
C ASN A 100 -5.08 8.00 1.27
N SER A 101 -4.31 6.97 0.96
CA SER A 101 -3.02 6.71 1.63
C SER A 101 -1.92 7.67 1.21
N GLN A 102 -2.03 8.27 0.01
CA GLN A 102 -1.11 9.25 -0.55
C GLN A 102 -1.77 10.08 -1.67
N PHE A 103 -1.02 11.03 -2.26
CA PHE A 103 -1.54 12.00 -3.22
C PHE A 103 -1.41 11.60 -4.71
N HIS A 104 -0.75 10.50 -5.08
CA HIS A 104 -0.70 10.10 -6.49
C HIS A 104 -2.09 9.71 -7.00
N GLY A 105 -2.38 10.06 -8.25
CA GLY A 105 -3.71 9.92 -8.83
C GLY A 105 -4.32 8.53 -8.72
N ASP A 106 -3.49 7.48 -8.78
CA ASP A 106 -3.93 6.09 -8.66
C ASP A 106 -4.39 5.67 -7.25
N HIS A 107 -4.35 6.59 -6.28
CA HIS A 107 -4.85 6.37 -4.93
C HIS A 107 -6.17 7.10 -4.65
N TYR A 108 -6.51 8.17 -5.44
CA TYR A 108 -7.66 9.00 -5.10
C TYR A 108 -8.54 9.44 -6.27
N MET A 109 -8.09 9.34 -7.54
CA MET A 109 -8.88 9.86 -8.67
C MET A 109 -10.18 9.09 -8.92
N GLY A 110 -10.34 7.88 -8.36
CA GLY A 110 -11.59 7.15 -8.32
C GLY A 110 -12.55 7.54 -7.20
N ASN A 111 -12.21 8.50 -6.33
CA ASN A 111 -12.99 8.89 -5.16
C ASN A 111 -14.47 9.21 -5.49
N VAL A 112 -14.75 9.80 -6.65
CA VAL A 112 -16.10 10.19 -7.06
C VAL A 112 -17.10 9.03 -7.06
N VAL A 113 -16.64 7.81 -7.32
CA VAL A 113 -17.48 6.60 -7.29
C VAL A 113 -17.95 6.32 -5.87
N PHE A 114 -17.04 6.35 -4.92
CA PHE A 114 -17.33 6.11 -3.50
C PHE A 114 -18.04 7.31 -2.83
N GLN A 115 -17.85 8.52 -3.35
CA GLN A 115 -18.65 9.69 -2.94
C GLN A 115 -20.14 9.50 -3.25
N ARG A 116 -20.45 8.93 -4.41
CA ARG A 116 -21.84 8.59 -4.78
C ARG A 116 -22.46 7.53 -3.86
N GLU A 117 -21.65 6.66 -3.26
CA GLU A 117 -22.05 5.69 -2.24
C GLU A 117 -22.20 6.31 -0.83
N GLY A 118 -21.89 7.60 -0.66
CA GLY A 118 -22.01 8.31 0.61
C GLY A 118 -20.84 8.10 1.57
N ALA A 119 -19.69 7.68 1.08
CA ALA A 119 -18.49 7.48 1.90
C ALA A 119 -17.94 8.80 2.46
N THR A 120 -17.38 8.74 3.67
CA THR A 120 -16.55 9.79 4.30
C THR A 120 -15.09 9.55 3.99
N PHE A 121 -14.39 10.57 3.50
CA PHE A 121 -13.00 10.48 3.06
C PHE A 121 -12.02 10.95 4.12
N LEU A 122 -10.93 10.18 4.31
CA LEU A 122 -9.87 10.49 5.27
C LEU A 122 -8.51 10.52 4.57
N ALA A 123 -7.66 11.48 4.94
CA ALA A 123 -6.27 11.50 4.51
C ALA A 123 -5.39 12.28 5.50
N HIS A 124 -4.07 12.15 5.34
CA HIS A 124 -3.13 13.05 5.99
C HIS A 124 -3.29 14.48 5.44
N ARG A 125 -3.09 15.51 6.29
CA ARG A 125 -3.20 16.92 5.89
C ARG A 125 -2.33 17.27 4.68
N ASP A 126 -1.08 16.80 4.66
CA ASP A 126 -0.16 17.08 3.56
C ASP A 126 -0.58 16.37 2.26
N THR A 127 -1.19 15.18 2.37
CA THR A 127 -1.79 14.49 1.22
C THR A 127 -2.86 15.35 0.56
N GLN A 128 -3.82 15.91 1.33
CA GLN A 128 -4.83 16.80 0.77
C GLN A 128 -4.20 18.02 0.11
N LYS A 129 -3.28 18.69 0.80
CA LYS A 129 -2.60 19.89 0.27
C LYS A 129 -1.99 19.63 -1.10
N VAL A 130 -1.26 18.51 -1.25
CA VAL A 130 -0.62 18.16 -2.52
C VAL A 130 -1.65 17.77 -3.58
N ILE A 131 -2.75 17.09 -3.22
CA ILE A 131 -3.86 16.78 -4.13
C ILE A 131 -4.42 18.10 -4.72
N GLU A 132 -4.75 19.09 -3.87
CA GLU A 132 -5.27 20.39 -4.30
C GLU A 132 -4.32 21.11 -5.27
N GLU A 133 -3.02 21.12 -4.95
CA GLU A 133 -2.00 21.80 -5.75
C GLU A 133 -1.74 21.11 -7.10
N ARG A 134 -1.92 19.78 -7.20
CA ARG A 134 -1.47 18.99 -8.33
C ARG A 134 -2.56 18.33 -9.15
N PHE A 135 -3.80 18.36 -8.72
CA PHE A 135 -4.90 17.65 -9.38
C PHE A 135 -4.97 17.94 -10.88
N GLN A 136 -4.93 19.22 -11.27
CA GLN A 136 -5.02 19.62 -12.66
C GLN A 136 -3.84 19.09 -13.49
N PHE A 137 -2.62 19.17 -12.94
CA PHE A 137 -1.43 18.62 -13.58
C PHE A 137 -1.49 17.09 -13.74
N GLU A 138 -1.91 16.39 -12.69
CA GLU A 138 -2.07 14.94 -12.73
C GLU A 138 -3.13 14.54 -13.78
N LEU A 139 -4.24 15.27 -13.86
CA LEU A 139 -5.30 15.04 -14.82
C LEU A 139 -4.82 15.19 -16.27
N GLU A 140 -4.05 16.25 -16.56
CA GLU A 140 -3.53 16.56 -17.90
C GLU A 140 -2.42 15.61 -18.36
N THR A 141 -1.61 15.10 -17.42
CA THR A 141 -0.41 14.30 -17.75
C THR A 141 -0.66 12.78 -17.74
N ARG A 142 -1.80 12.32 -17.21
CA ARG A 142 -2.12 10.89 -17.19
C ARG A 142 -2.59 10.39 -18.57
N PRO A 143 -2.18 9.18 -18.98
CA PRO A 143 -2.50 8.64 -20.29
C PRO A 143 -3.90 8.02 -20.37
N PHE A 144 -4.94 8.74 -19.88
CA PHE A 144 -6.31 8.24 -19.86
C PHE A 144 -6.81 7.84 -21.25
N ALA A 145 -6.62 8.71 -22.25
CA ALA A 145 -7.05 8.43 -23.62
C ALA A 145 -6.38 7.17 -24.20
N ALA A 146 -5.12 6.88 -23.87
CA ALA A 146 -4.42 5.68 -24.31
C ALA A 146 -5.01 4.39 -23.69
N ARG A 147 -5.77 4.53 -22.58
CA ARG A 147 -6.48 3.44 -21.90
C ARG A 147 -7.96 3.38 -22.27
N GLY A 148 -8.43 4.25 -23.19
CA GLY A 148 -9.85 4.39 -23.51
C GLY A 148 -10.69 4.98 -22.38
N GLN A 149 -10.07 5.74 -21.47
CA GLN A 149 -10.70 6.40 -20.33
C GLN A 149 -10.86 7.89 -20.62
N ASP A 150 -12.01 8.48 -20.25
CA ASP A 150 -12.29 9.90 -20.44
C ASP A 150 -11.82 10.70 -19.21
N PRO A 151 -10.83 11.60 -19.33
CA PRO A 151 -10.40 12.42 -18.23
C PRO A 151 -11.52 13.33 -17.66
N ALA A 152 -12.57 13.63 -18.44
CA ALA A 152 -13.69 14.43 -17.97
C ALA A 152 -14.55 13.73 -16.89
N GLU A 153 -14.44 12.41 -16.77
CA GLU A 153 -15.11 11.66 -15.69
C GLU A 153 -14.42 11.80 -14.33
N VAL A 154 -13.14 12.20 -14.32
CA VAL A 154 -12.35 12.36 -13.10
C VAL A 154 -12.71 13.68 -12.44
N VAL A 155 -13.34 13.60 -11.26
CA VAL A 155 -13.76 14.75 -10.46
C VAL A 155 -12.92 14.82 -9.19
N LEU A 156 -12.47 16.03 -8.83
CA LEU A 156 -11.77 16.25 -7.58
C LEU A 156 -12.70 16.04 -6.38
N VAL A 157 -12.42 15.05 -5.57
CA VAL A 157 -13.07 14.81 -4.29
C VAL A 157 -12.01 14.85 -3.21
N LEU A 158 -12.11 15.84 -2.32
CA LEU A 158 -11.17 16.05 -1.22
C LEU A 158 -11.59 15.28 0.02
N PRO A 159 -10.64 14.92 0.90
CA PRO A 159 -10.94 14.32 2.19
C PRO A 159 -11.78 15.22 3.11
N ASP A 160 -12.74 14.60 3.82
CA ASP A 160 -13.61 15.26 4.82
C ASP A 160 -12.92 15.37 6.18
N ILE A 161 -12.08 14.37 6.52
CA ILE A 161 -11.40 14.27 7.81
C ILE A 161 -9.90 14.23 7.58
N LEU A 162 -9.18 15.15 8.22
CA LEU A 162 -7.74 15.26 8.13
C LEU A 162 -7.08 14.90 9.47
N PHE A 163 -5.96 14.22 9.39
CA PHE A 163 -5.11 13.95 10.56
C PHE A 163 -3.66 14.36 10.30
N GLU A 164 -2.85 14.45 11.36
CA GLU A 164 -1.45 14.89 11.27
C GLU A 164 -0.44 13.83 11.70
N ARG A 165 -0.76 13.00 12.70
CA ARG A 165 0.19 12.01 13.24
C ARG A 165 -0.40 10.63 13.38
N ARG A 166 -1.54 10.54 14.06
CA ARG A 166 -2.29 9.30 14.26
C ARG A 166 -3.78 9.60 14.37
N LEU A 167 -4.57 8.68 13.86
CA LEU A 167 -6.00 8.66 14.04
C LEU A 167 -6.42 7.19 14.21
N ALA A 168 -7.24 6.90 15.20
CA ALA A 168 -7.88 5.60 15.35
C ALA A 168 -9.35 5.73 14.95
N LEU A 169 -9.80 4.82 14.10
CA LEU A 169 -11.17 4.72 13.63
C LEU A 169 -11.76 3.40 14.12
N GLU A 170 -12.95 3.46 14.69
CA GLU A 170 -13.71 2.27 15.07
C GLU A 170 -14.81 2.02 14.05
N LEU A 171 -14.91 0.78 13.55
CA LEU A 171 -15.95 0.35 12.62
C LEU A 171 -16.33 -1.11 12.87
N GLY A 172 -17.57 -1.37 13.27
CA GLY A 172 -18.08 -2.70 13.50
C GLY A 172 -17.24 -3.55 14.47
N GLY A 173 -16.76 -2.92 15.56
CA GLY A 173 -15.92 -3.55 16.57
C GLY A 173 -14.48 -3.82 16.10
N ARG A 174 -14.04 -3.18 15.01
CA ARG A 174 -12.66 -3.21 14.52
C ARG A 174 -12.02 -1.85 14.66
N THR A 175 -10.83 -1.81 15.25
CA THR A 175 -9.97 -0.63 15.25
C THR A 175 -9.14 -0.61 13.97
N VAL A 176 -9.07 0.54 13.30
CA VAL A 176 -8.18 0.83 12.20
C VAL A 176 -7.32 2.04 12.56
N GLU A 177 -6.01 1.89 12.55
CA GLU A 177 -5.08 2.96 12.91
C GLU A 177 -4.44 3.57 11.67
N LEU A 178 -4.64 4.87 11.46
CA LEU A 178 -3.92 5.67 10.47
C LEU A 178 -2.67 6.26 11.14
N ILE A 179 -1.50 6.01 10.56
CA ILE A 179 -0.22 6.33 11.18
C ILE A 179 0.66 7.09 10.18
N TYR A 180 1.13 8.27 10.57
CA TYR A 180 2.16 9.01 9.85
C TYR A 180 3.48 8.91 10.61
N LEU A 181 4.51 8.34 9.97
CA LEU A 181 5.84 8.20 10.56
C LEU A 181 6.86 9.24 10.05
N GLY A 182 6.44 10.17 9.23
CA GLY A 182 7.28 11.11 8.51
C GLY A 182 7.15 10.91 7.01
N ALA A 183 7.76 11.80 6.24
CA ALA A 183 7.76 11.68 4.79
C ALA A 183 8.50 10.40 4.37
N GLY A 184 7.81 9.57 3.60
CA GLY A 184 8.33 8.36 2.98
C GLY A 184 8.73 8.60 1.53
N GLN A 185 8.07 7.93 0.59
CA GLN A 185 8.16 8.25 -0.83
C GLN A 185 7.69 9.68 -1.07
N ASN A 186 6.66 10.12 -0.34
CA ASN A 186 6.02 11.43 -0.47
C ASN A 186 5.79 12.08 0.89
N GLU A 187 5.44 13.37 0.89
CA GLU A 187 4.82 14.01 2.04
C GLU A 187 3.41 13.46 2.26
N GLY A 188 3.05 13.16 3.49
CA GLY A 188 1.71 12.69 3.87
C GLY A 188 1.44 11.20 3.67
N ASP A 189 2.44 10.38 3.27
CA ASP A 189 2.28 8.93 3.14
C ASP A 189 1.73 8.31 4.43
N THR A 190 0.56 7.70 4.34
CA THR A 190 -0.17 7.14 5.48
C THR A 190 -0.05 5.63 5.51
N LEU A 191 0.32 5.10 6.66
CA LEU A 191 0.24 3.68 6.99
C LEU A 191 -1.13 3.39 7.60
N ILE A 192 -1.79 2.33 7.18
CA ILE A 192 -3.10 1.92 7.72
C ILE A 192 -2.94 0.54 8.35
N TYR A 193 -2.99 0.50 9.67
CA TYR A 193 -2.80 -0.72 10.45
C TYR A 193 -4.13 -1.31 10.91
N PHE A 194 -4.27 -2.62 10.73
CA PHE A 194 -5.41 -3.44 11.12
C PHE A 194 -4.97 -4.38 12.26
N PRO A 195 -5.06 -3.96 13.54
CA PRO A 195 -4.49 -4.71 14.67
C PRO A 195 -5.02 -6.13 14.79
N HIS A 196 -6.33 -6.35 14.56
CA HIS A 196 -6.97 -7.65 14.65
C HIS A 196 -6.46 -8.68 13.62
N ALA A 197 -5.95 -8.21 12.50
CA ALA A 197 -5.37 -9.02 11.41
C ALA A 197 -3.83 -9.00 11.42
N ARG A 198 -3.19 -8.18 12.27
CA ARG A 198 -1.76 -7.89 12.26
C ARG A 198 -1.27 -7.54 10.85
N ALA A 199 -2.11 -6.81 10.10
CA ALA A 199 -1.88 -6.43 8.71
C ALA A 199 -1.68 -4.92 8.59
N LEU A 200 -0.74 -4.50 7.73
CA LEU A 200 -0.37 -3.12 7.53
C LEU A 200 -0.43 -2.75 6.04
N HIS A 201 -1.37 -1.89 5.66
CA HIS A 201 -1.30 -1.23 4.35
C HIS A 201 -0.23 -0.12 4.41
N THR A 202 0.70 -0.16 3.47
CA THR A 202 1.95 0.60 3.59
C THR A 202 1.92 1.97 2.90
N GLY A 203 0.78 2.38 2.37
CA GLY A 203 0.67 3.64 1.63
C GLY A 203 1.76 3.73 0.55
N GLY A 204 2.31 4.91 0.30
CA GLY A 204 3.42 5.09 -0.65
C GLY A 204 4.79 4.62 -0.11
N VAL A 205 4.88 4.22 1.16
CA VAL A 205 6.18 4.01 1.81
C VAL A 205 6.90 2.74 1.36
N PHE A 206 6.17 1.63 1.14
CA PHE A 206 6.76 0.35 0.75
C PHE A 206 6.04 -0.24 -0.47
N HIS A 207 6.79 -0.56 -1.51
CA HIS A 207 6.34 -1.22 -2.73
C HIS A 207 7.01 -2.60 -2.83
N ASN A 208 6.24 -3.68 -2.96
CA ASN A 208 6.83 -5.01 -3.06
C ASN A 208 7.24 -5.32 -4.50
N ARG A 209 8.54 -5.61 -4.72
CA ARG A 209 9.13 -5.94 -6.03
C ARG A 209 8.73 -4.95 -7.12
N SER A 210 8.70 -3.65 -6.78
CA SER A 210 8.30 -2.59 -7.70
C SER A 210 9.15 -1.34 -7.50
N TRP A 211 9.63 -0.77 -8.61
CA TRP A 211 10.31 0.52 -8.65
C TRP A 211 9.28 1.63 -8.38
N ALA A 212 9.40 2.28 -7.25
CA ALA A 212 8.58 3.42 -6.88
C ALA A 212 8.87 4.64 -7.79
N ASN A 213 7.94 5.58 -7.85
CA ASN A 213 8.22 6.87 -8.47
C ASN A 213 8.93 7.78 -7.45
N THR A 214 10.21 8.07 -7.68
CA THR A 214 11.04 8.84 -6.74
C THR A 214 11.04 10.34 -6.98
N SER A 215 10.30 10.82 -7.99
CA SER A 215 10.33 12.24 -8.42
C SER A 215 9.81 13.22 -7.37
N TYR A 216 9.09 12.76 -6.36
CA TYR A 216 8.48 13.58 -5.31
C TYR A 216 9.05 13.30 -3.93
N THR A 217 10.09 12.47 -3.85
CA THR A 217 10.69 12.07 -2.58
C THR A 217 11.45 13.24 -1.97
N PRO A 218 11.03 13.72 -0.78
CA PRO A 218 11.67 14.89 -0.17
C PRO A 218 13.05 14.56 0.41
N SER A 219 13.26 13.30 0.83
CA SER A 219 14.53 12.85 1.39
C SER A 219 14.63 11.33 1.36
N PHE A 220 15.66 10.79 0.69
CA PHE A 220 15.91 9.33 0.68
C PHE A 220 16.36 8.81 2.03
N ASP A 221 17.17 9.57 2.78
CA ASP A 221 17.57 9.19 4.15
C ASP A 221 16.35 9.19 5.08
N GLY A 222 15.44 10.16 4.91
CA GLY A 222 14.15 10.22 5.60
C GLY A 222 13.28 9.00 5.29
N TRP A 223 13.14 8.66 4.01
CA TRP A 223 12.37 7.50 3.58
C TRP A 223 12.92 6.17 4.14
N ILE A 224 14.23 5.95 4.05
CA ILE A 224 14.89 4.78 4.64
C ILE A 224 14.63 4.69 6.15
N ASN A 225 14.65 5.84 6.85
CA ASN A 225 14.33 5.89 8.27
C ASN A 225 12.87 5.51 8.56
N VAL A 226 11.92 6.00 7.76
CA VAL A 226 10.50 5.62 7.86
C VAL A 226 10.32 4.12 7.62
N LEU A 227 10.92 3.57 6.56
CA LEU A 227 10.90 2.13 6.26
C LEU A 227 11.40 1.28 7.43
N ARG A 228 12.51 1.68 8.07
CA ARG A 228 13.04 0.99 9.27
C ARG A 228 12.09 1.07 10.45
N ARG A 229 11.38 2.19 10.62
CA ARG A 229 10.40 2.38 11.69
C ARG A 229 9.14 1.55 11.51
N ILE A 230 8.76 1.21 10.28
CA ILE A 230 7.65 0.28 10.00
C ILE A 230 7.86 -1.04 10.75
N LYS A 231 9.09 -1.54 10.86
CA LYS A 231 9.44 -2.78 11.57
C LYS A 231 9.08 -2.77 13.07
N SER A 232 8.81 -1.61 13.66
CA SER A 232 8.32 -1.51 15.04
C SER A 232 6.79 -1.67 15.18
N ILE A 233 6.07 -1.71 14.07
CA ILE A 233 4.63 -2.02 14.06
C ILE A 233 4.48 -3.54 14.10
N ASP A 234 3.60 -4.02 14.96
CA ASP A 234 3.37 -5.44 15.18
C ASP A 234 2.53 -6.06 14.04
N ALA A 235 3.11 -6.07 12.81
CA ALA A 235 2.47 -6.57 11.61
C ALA A 235 3.19 -7.80 11.07
N ASP A 236 2.42 -8.82 10.69
CA ASP A 236 2.91 -10.05 10.06
C ASP A 236 2.74 -9.99 8.53
N ILE A 237 1.76 -9.22 8.05
CA ILE A 237 1.39 -9.13 6.64
C ILE A 237 1.42 -7.66 6.22
N TYR A 238 2.10 -7.39 5.12
CA TYR A 238 2.14 -6.07 4.51
C TYR A 238 1.30 -6.05 3.24
N LEU A 239 0.48 -4.99 3.10
CA LEU A 239 -0.42 -4.74 1.98
C LEU A 239 0.15 -3.56 1.18
N PRO A 240 1.10 -3.78 0.26
CA PRO A 240 1.72 -2.68 -0.46
C PRO A 240 0.78 -2.11 -1.52
N PRO A 241 0.83 -0.81 -1.83
CA PRO A 241 0.01 -0.20 -2.87
C PRO A 241 0.42 -0.69 -4.27
N HIS A 242 1.64 -1.18 -4.41
CA HIS A 242 2.15 -1.76 -5.66
C HIS A 242 2.92 -3.05 -5.37
N GLY A 243 2.63 -4.07 -6.16
CA GLY A 243 3.20 -5.39 -6.00
C GLY A 243 2.33 -6.33 -5.16
N PRO A 244 2.71 -7.60 -5.01
CA PRO A 244 1.95 -8.61 -4.28
C PRO A 244 1.98 -8.36 -2.76
N LEU A 245 1.16 -9.11 -2.01
CA LEU A 245 1.28 -9.19 -0.55
C LEU A 245 2.73 -9.44 -0.14
N ALA A 246 3.13 -8.89 0.98
CA ALA A 246 4.53 -8.88 1.38
C ALA A 246 4.74 -9.35 2.82
N THR A 247 5.96 -9.78 3.09
CA THR A 247 6.48 -10.21 4.39
C THR A 247 7.49 -9.20 4.94
N ALA A 248 8.02 -9.49 6.13
CA ALA A 248 9.10 -8.68 6.71
C ALA A 248 10.40 -8.79 5.90
N GLU A 249 10.64 -9.95 5.27
CA GLU A 249 11.81 -10.18 4.39
C GLU A 249 11.69 -9.33 3.11
N ASP A 250 10.50 -9.21 2.54
CA ASP A 250 10.25 -8.35 1.38
C ASP A 250 10.46 -6.86 1.73
N LEU A 251 10.05 -6.44 2.94
CA LEU A 251 10.32 -5.10 3.44
C LEU A 251 11.84 -4.87 3.59
N ASP A 252 12.59 -5.83 4.10
CA ASP A 252 14.05 -5.74 4.21
C ASP A 252 14.70 -5.64 2.83
N ALA A 253 14.24 -6.42 1.84
CA ALA A 253 14.72 -6.34 0.46
C ALA A 253 14.44 -4.95 -0.15
N PHE A 254 13.29 -4.36 0.13
CA PHE A 254 12.98 -3.00 -0.34
C PHE A 254 13.80 -1.91 0.37
N ILE A 255 14.06 -2.06 1.67
CA ILE A 255 14.98 -1.17 2.41
C ILE A 255 16.38 -1.23 1.79
N GLN A 256 16.86 -2.43 1.46
CA GLN A 256 18.14 -2.61 0.79
C GLN A 256 18.13 -1.91 -0.57
N PHE A 257 17.13 -2.13 -1.39
CA PHE A 257 16.95 -1.51 -2.71
C PHE A 257 17.05 0.02 -2.64
N ILE A 258 16.24 0.68 -1.82
CA ILE A 258 16.26 2.14 -1.67
C ILE A 258 17.61 2.63 -1.11
N SER A 259 18.22 1.87 -0.19
CA SER A 259 19.54 2.21 0.36
C SER A 259 20.64 2.11 -0.69
N GLU A 260 20.61 1.11 -1.56
CA GLU A 260 21.58 0.95 -2.65
C GLU A 260 21.46 2.07 -3.69
N LEU A 261 20.23 2.44 -4.09
CA LEU A 261 20.00 3.59 -4.97
C LEU A 261 20.60 4.87 -4.37
N ASN A 262 20.24 5.17 -3.13
CA ASN A 262 20.71 6.37 -2.43
C ASN A 262 22.24 6.39 -2.29
N THR A 263 22.84 5.27 -1.89
CA THR A 263 24.28 5.17 -1.68
C THR A 263 25.06 5.24 -2.99
N GLY A 264 24.58 4.57 -4.04
CA GLY A 264 25.21 4.57 -5.36
C GLY A 264 25.25 5.96 -5.98
N VAL A 265 24.10 6.66 -5.97
CA VAL A 265 24.02 8.03 -6.48
C VAL A 265 24.88 8.99 -5.65
N ARG A 266 24.83 8.91 -4.32
CA ARG A 266 25.68 9.72 -3.44
C ARG A 266 27.17 9.54 -3.75
N ALA A 267 27.63 8.30 -3.91
CA ALA A 267 29.01 8.01 -4.25
C ALA A 267 29.41 8.59 -5.62
N ALA A 268 28.51 8.60 -6.61
CA ALA A 268 28.76 9.23 -7.90
C ALA A 268 28.85 10.77 -7.78
N VAL A 269 27.94 11.39 -7.03
CA VAL A 269 27.96 12.84 -6.75
C VAL A 269 29.24 13.24 -6.01
N ASP A 270 29.64 12.51 -4.97
CA ASP A 270 30.85 12.77 -4.17
C ASP A 270 32.13 12.67 -5.02
N ARG A 271 32.14 11.84 -6.07
CA ARG A 271 33.24 11.74 -7.05
C ARG A 271 33.21 12.83 -8.11
N GLY A 272 32.14 13.64 -8.17
CA GLY A 272 31.94 14.65 -9.21
C GLY A 272 31.55 14.05 -10.57
N SER A 273 30.94 12.86 -10.60
CA SER A 273 30.45 12.24 -11.83
C SER A 273 29.32 13.08 -12.45
N SER A 274 29.31 13.19 -13.79
CA SER A 274 28.15 13.77 -14.47
C SER A 274 26.94 12.84 -14.37
N LEU A 275 25.73 13.37 -14.60
CA LEU A 275 24.51 12.59 -14.63
C LEU A 275 24.61 11.42 -15.62
N GLU A 276 25.11 11.67 -16.83
CA GLU A 276 25.26 10.69 -17.89
C GLU A 276 26.18 9.54 -17.45
N ALA A 277 27.36 9.90 -16.90
CA ALA A 277 28.35 8.91 -16.44
C ALA A 277 27.78 8.06 -15.28
N MET A 278 27.02 8.68 -14.38
CA MET A 278 26.34 7.95 -13.29
C MET A 278 25.27 6.97 -13.82
N LEU A 279 24.46 7.39 -14.81
CA LEU A 279 23.41 6.54 -15.39
C LEU A 279 23.98 5.34 -16.15
N GLU A 280 25.15 5.49 -16.79
CA GLU A 280 25.88 4.40 -17.42
C GLU A 280 26.48 3.42 -16.39
N GLU A 281 26.95 3.91 -15.24
CA GLU A 281 27.57 3.10 -14.18
C GLU A 281 26.52 2.34 -13.36
N LEU A 282 25.41 3.01 -12.98
CA LEU A 282 24.44 2.48 -12.01
C LEU A 282 23.27 1.76 -12.69
N VAL A 283 23.47 0.51 -13.09
CA VAL A 283 22.45 -0.28 -13.81
C VAL A 283 21.49 -1.03 -12.90
N PHE A 284 21.92 -1.51 -11.74
CA PHE A 284 21.09 -2.24 -10.76
C PHE A 284 20.38 -3.47 -11.34
N ASP A 285 21.09 -4.28 -12.13
CA ASP A 285 20.54 -5.46 -12.83
C ASP A 285 19.90 -6.49 -11.90
N GLN A 286 20.33 -6.54 -10.62
CA GLN A 286 19.74 -7.41 -9.61
C GLN A 286 18.26 -7.08 -9.31
N TYR A 287 17.73 -5.93 -9.74
CA TYR A 287 16.34 -5.51 -9.62
C TYR A 287 15.65 -5.37 -10.98
N SER A 288 16.24 -5.96 -12.05
CA SER A 288 15.69 -5.86 -13.41
C SER A 288 14.37 -6.62 -13.60
N ASP A 289 14.11 -7.62 -12.77
CA ASP A 289 12.86 -8.38 -12.71
C ASP A 289 11.76 -7.69 -11.89
N TRP A 290 12.07 -6.57 -11.20
CA TRP A 290 11.08 -5.80 -10.48
C TRP A 290 10.26 -4.94 -11.44
N ARG A 291 8.96 -4.87 -11.19
CA ARG A 291 8.04 -4.04 -11.99
C ARG A 291 8.52 -2.59 -12.03
N GLY A 292 8.53 -1.99 -13.20
CA GLY A 292 8.91 -0.59 -13.36
C GLY A 292 10.41 -0.33 -13.47
N TYR A 293 11.24 -1.36 -13.72
CA TYR A 293 12.68 -1.21 -13.97
C TYR A 293 12.99 -0.19 -15.08
N GLU A 294 12.11 -0.08 -16.07
CA GLU A 294 12.19 0.94 -17.12
C GLU A 294 12.23 2.39 -16.60
N ARG A 295 11.83 2.60 -15.35
CA ARG A 295 11.90 3.91 -14.65
C ARG A 295 13.25 4.19 -14.02
N ARG A 296 14.22 3.25 -14.10
CA ARG A 296 15.53 3.34 -13.45
C ARG A 296 16.21 4.69 -13.70
N GLU A 297 16.37 5.06 -14.96
CA GLU A 297 17.05 6.32 -15.31
C GLU A 297 16.36 7.54 -14.73
N ARG A 298 15.03 7.63 -14.87
CA ARG A 298 14.26 8.71 -14.28
C ARG A 298 14.42 8.78 -12.75
N ASN A 299 14.37 7.62 -12.08
CA ASN A 299 14.50 7.56 -10.63
C ASN A 299 15.90 7.98 -10.17
N LEU A 300 16.95 7.49 -10.83
CA LEU A 300 18.32 7.88 -10.53
C LEU A 300 18.58 9.37 -10.79
N THR A 301 18.01 9.91 -11.88
CA THR A 301 18.06 11.34 -12.18
C THR A 301 17.43 12.16 -11.05
N ALA A 302 16.24 11.78 -10.57
CA ALA A 302 15.58 12.48 -9.47
C ALA A 302 16.42 12.46 -8.17
N ILE A 303 17.08 11.34 -7.86
CA ILE A 303 17.99 11.24 -6.71
C ILE A 303 19.20 12.15 -6.90
N TYR A 304 19.81 12.14 -8.09
CA TYR A 304 20.98 12.95 -8.41
C TYR A 304 20.67 14.44 -8.31
N GLU A 305 19.55 14.89 -8.88
CA GLU A 305 19.10 16.28 -8.82
C GLU A 305 18.82 16.71 -7.37
N LEU A 306 18.14 15.87 -6.58
CA LEU A 306 17.89 16.16 -5.17
C LEU A 306 19.21 16.38 -4.40
N MET A 307 20.28 15.62 -4.71
CA MET A 307 21.57 15.75 -4.05
C MET A 307 22.43 16.92 -4.54
N THR A 308 22.27 17.32 -5.79
CA THR A 308 23.12 18.35 -6.42
C THR A 308 22.48 19.74 -6.46
N VAL A 309 21.16 19.81 -6.61
CA VAL A 309 20.39 21.06 -6.76
C VAL A 309 19.50 21.31 -5.53
N GLY A 310 19.24 20.28 -4.70
CA GLY A 310 18.37 20.37 -3.53
C GLY A 310 16.88 20.13 -3.81
N GLU A 311 16.51 19.96 -5.07
CA GLU A 311 15.16 19.59 -5.50
C GLU A 311 15.22 18.79 -6.81
N ALA A 312 14.34 17.79 -6.95
CA ALA A 312 14.22 17.07 -8.21
C ALA A 312 13.48 17.96 -9.24
N GLN A 313 14.16 18.35 -10.31
CA GLN A 313 13.60 19.27 -11.31
C GLN A 313 12.59 18.63 -12.27
N TYR A 314 12.44 17.32 -12.22
CA TYR A 314 11.64 16.54 -13.18
C TYR A 314 10.15 16.90 -13.22
N PHE A 315 9.65 17.71 -12.27
CA PHE A 315 8.22 18.05 -12.16
C PHE A 315 7.92 19.48 -11.72
N VAL A 316 8.63 20.44 -12.29
CA VAL A 316 8.07 21.79 -12.34
C VAL A 316 7.16 21.83 -13.58
N PRO A 317 5.83 22.03 -13.45
CA PRO A 317 4.99 22.28 -14.61
C PRO A 317 5.64 23.44 -15.40
N SER A 318 5.88 23.21 -16.69
CA SER A 318 6.39 24.24 -17.58
C SER A 318 5.46 25.47 -17.51
N GLY A 319 5.82 26.48 -16.72
CA GLY A 319 5.03 27.69 -16.53
C GLY A 319 5.08 28.34 -15.15
N ARG A 320 5.60 27.67 -14.11
CA ARG A 320 5.91 28.31 -12.83
C ARG A 320 7.36 28.03 -12.44
N ALA A 321 8.27 28.85 -12.97
CA ALA A 321 9.53 29.06 -12.28
C ALA A 321 9.18 29.55 -10.86
N ARG A 322 9.46 28.75 -9.80
CA ARG A 322 9.47 29.29 -8.44
C ARG A 322 10.54 30.37 -8.45
N SER A 323 10.12 31.62 -8.26
CA SER A 323 11.05 32.70 -7.97
C SER A 323 11.81 32.30 -6.70
N ALA A 324 13.13 32.16 -6.82
CA ALA A 324 14.04 32.06 -5.70
C ALA A 324 13.99 33.38 -4.92
N SER A 325 12.97 33.59 -4.10
CA SER A 325 12.87 34.60 -3.06
C SER A 325 11.49 34.55 -2.42
N GLU A 326 11.34 33.78 -1.37
CA GLU A 326 10.56 34.25 -0.20
C GLU A 326 11.05 33.47 1.03
N PRO A 327 11.28 34.21 2.15
CA PRO A 327 12.01 33.73 3.32
C PRO A 327 11.24 32.76 4.19
#